data_4775b6c1c26149f2eb1a6190f7e74ba7
#
_entry.id   4775b6c1c26149f2eb1a6190f7e74ba7
#
_cell.length_a   1.000
_cell.length_b   1.000
_cell.length_c   1.000
_cell.angle_alpha   90.00
_cell.angle_beta   90.00
_cell.angle_gamma   90.00
#
_symmetry.space_group_name_H-M   'P 1'
#
loop_
_entity.id
_entity.type
_entity.pdbx_description
1 polymer ?
#
loop_
_entity_poly.entity_id
_entity_poly.type
_entity_poly.pdbx_seq_one_letter_code
_entity_poly.pdbx_strand_id
1 'polypeptide(L)'
;YFTLLIARFFSGLPHGAFFGVGSVVASRIAPKGKEAQAVSLMFVGLTIANLFGVPLGTFIGHNYSWRYSFGIVAIVGIITLLSLKYWLPNLQSEKKTDIKTELSFFAKREAWIIILMISIGTGGLFCWISYIAPLMTEVAGFEEGNVTYILMLAGFGMLVGNFFGGYLADKFSPAKASISLLLAMCAIL
;
A
#
# COMPACT_ATOMS: atom_id res chain seq x y z
N TYR A 1 12.70 -2.98 -25.27
CA TYR A 1 12.46 -1.89 -24.32
C TYR A 1 11.01 -1.42 -24.34
N PHE A 2 10.44 -1.06 -25.50
CA PHE A 2 9.04 -0.63 -25.63
C PHE A 2 8.03 -1.66 -25.14
N THR A 3 8.23 -2.92 -25.47
CA THR A 3 7.37 -4.02 -25.00
C THR A 3 7.32 -4.11 -23.48
N LEU A 4 8.46 -3.90 -22.82
CA LEU A 4 8.55 -3.89 -21.36
C LEU A 4 7.79 -2.69 -20.75
N LEU A 5 7.90 -1.49 -21.35
CA LEU A 5 7.16 -0.30 -20.92
C LEU A 5 5.65 -0.51 -21.01
N ILE A 6 5.19 -1.05 -22.15
CA ILE A 6 3.77 -1.35 -22.37
C ILE A 6 3.28 -2.39 -21.35
N ALA A 7 4.04 -3.48 -21.16
CA ALA A 7 3.71 -4.50 -20.17
C ALA A 7 3.63 -3.93 -18.74
N ARG A 8 4.55 -3.04 -18.35
CA ARG A 8 4.55 -2.33 -17.06
C ARG A 8 3.35 -1.40 -16.90
N PHE A 9 2.98 -0.67 -17.95
CA PHE A 9 1.78 0.16 -17.93
C PHE A 9 0.52 -0.67 -17.68
N PHE A 10 0.31 -1.75 -18.45
CA PHE A 10 -0.85 -2.61 -18.25
C PHE A 10 -0.84 -3.36 -16.90
N SER A 11 0.31 -3.75 -16.39
CA SER A 11 0.41 -4.38 -15.07
C SER A 11 0.13 -3.42 -13.91
N GLY A 12 0.27 -2.10 -14.13
CA GLY A 12 -0.05 -1.07 -13.14
C GLY A 12 -1.55 -0.79 -13.00
N LEU A 13 -2.34 -0.99 -14.06
CA LEU A 13 -3.78 -0.70 -14.05
C LEU A 13 -4.56 -1.48 -12.97
N PRO A 14 -4.38 -2.82 -12.83
CA PRO A 14 -5.07 -3.58 -11.80
C PRO A 14 -4.70 -3.16 -10.37
N HIS A 15 -3.51 -2.60 -10.17
CA HIS A 15 -3.03 -2.18 -8.85
C HIS A 15 -3.94 -1.11 -8.22
N GLY A 16 -4.22 -0.03 -8.95
CA GLY A 16 -5.12 1.02 -8.47
C GLY A 16 -6.55 0.52 -8.26
N ALA A 17 -7.06 -0.28 -9.20
CA ALA A 17 -8.39 -0.88 -9.09
C ALA A 17 -8.50 -1.82 -7.88
N PHE A 18 -7.50 -2.64 -7.63
CA PHE A 18 -7.47 -3.58 -6.50
C PHE A 18 -7.53 -2.85 -5.16
N PHE A 19 -6.71 -1.83 -4.95
CA PHE A 19 -6.71 -1.07 -3.71
C PHE A 19 -7.98 -0.24 -3.54
N GLY A 20 -8.50 0.35 -4.60
CA GLY A 20 -9.76 1.09 -4.57
C GLY A 20 -10.94 0.21 -4.19
N VAL A 21 -11.16 -0.88 -4.93
CA VAL A 21 -12.25 -1.83 -4.65
C VAL A 21 -12.03 -2.54 -3.31
N GLY A 22 -10.80 -2.95 -3.01
CA GLY A 22 -10.45 -3.62 -1.76
C GLY A 22 -10.76 -2.78 -0.53
N SER A 23 -10.47 -1.47 -0.55
CA SER A 23 -10.76 -0.57 0.56
C SER A 23 -12.28 -0.40 0.78
N VAL A 24 -13.06 -0.30 -0.30
CA VAL A 24 -14.53 -0.25 -0.22
C VAL A 24 -15.08 -1.55 0.35
N VAL A 25 -14.60 -2.69 -0.12
CA VAL A 25 -15.02 -4.01 0.38
C VAL A 25 -14.64 -4.15 1.86
N ALA A 26 -13.41 -3.84 2.24
CA ALA A 26 -12.94 -3.92 3.62
C ALA A 26 -13.80 -3.06 4.56
N SER A 27 -14.12 -1.82 4.16
CA SER A 27 -14.96 -0.94 4.98
C SER A 27 -16.40 -1.45 5.11
N ARG A 28 -16.95 -2.10 4.07
CA ARG A 28 -18.34 -2.63 4.10
C ARG A 28 -18.50 -3.88 4.95
N ILE A 29 -17.49 -4.74 5.04
CA ILE A 29 -17.52 -5.94 5.89
C ILE A 29 -17.09 -5.64 7.33
N ALA A 30 -16.56 -4.46 7.59
CA ALA A 30 -16.12 -4.05 8.91
C ALA A 30 -17.28 -3.88 9.87
N PRO A 31 -17.11 -4.18 11.18
CA PRO A 31 -18.04 -3.76 12.21
C PRO A 31 -18.17 -2.23 12.24
N LYS A 32 -19.36 -1.73 12.60
CA LYS A 32 -19.60 -0.28 12.73
C LYS A 32 -18.56 0.39 13.63
N GLY A 33 -17.97 1.49 13.16
CA GLY A 33 -16.94 2.25 13.88
C GLY A 33 -15.53 1.64 13.80
N LYS A 34 -15.29 0.64 12.93
CA LYS A 34 -13.99 0.02 12.68
C LYS A 34 -13.63 -0.03 11.19
N GLU A 35 -14.23 0.85 10.40
CA GLU A 35 -14.06 0.88 8.96
C GLU A 35 -12.61 1.24 8.58
N ALA A 36 -12.01 2.23 9.24
CA ALA A 36 -10.64 2.63 8.98
C ALA A 36 -9.64 1.55 9.45
N GLN A 37 -9.91 0.85 10.54
CA GLN A 37 -9.10 -0.29 10.98
C GLN A 37 -9.13 -1.44 9.95
N ALA A 38 -10.27 -1.74 9.36
CA ALA A 38 -10.38 -2.79 8.35
C ALA A 38 -9.59 -2.43 7.08
N VAL A 39 -9.66 -1.18 6.64
CA VAL A 39 -8.85 -0.69 5.51
C VAL A 39 -7.37 -0.72 5.87
N SER A 40 -6.97 -0.29 7.06
CA SER A 40 -5.57 -0.34 7.50
C SER A 40 -5.03 -1.77 7.54
N LEU A 41 -5.85 -2.75 7.96
CA LEU A 41 -5.47 -4.16 7.98
C LEU A 41 -5.20 -4.70 6.55
N MET A 42 -5.93 -4.23 5.55
CA MET A 42 -5.62 -4.54 4.15
C MET A 42 -4.22 -4.04 3.76
N PHE A 43 -3.83 -2.83 4.20
CA PHE A 43 -2.50 -2.28 3.95
C PHE A 43 -1.38 -2.97 4.76
N VAL A 44 -1.71 -3.62 5.88
CA VAL A 44 -0.77 -4.51 6.59
C VAL A 44 -0.27 -5.62 5.68
N GLY A 45 -1.14 -6.19 4.83
CA GLY A 45 -0.74 -7.18 3.83
C GLY A 45 0.33 -6.65 2.86
N LEU A 46 0.19 -5.42 2.39
CA LEU A 46 1.21 -4.75 1.55
C LEU A 46 2.53 -4.56 2.31
N THR A 47 2.45 -4.17 3.58
CA THR A 47 3.65 -3.98 4.42
C THR A 47 4.38 -5.30 4.65
N ILE A 48 3.66 -6.39 4.93
CA ILE A 48 4.23 -7.74 5.05
C ILE A 48 4.88 -8.19 3.73
N ALA A 49 4.22 -7.93 2.61
CA ALA A 49 4.76 -8.25 1.29
C ALA A 49 6.07 -7.49 1.01
N ASN A 50 6.17 -6.23 1.40
CA ASN A 50 7.40 -5.46 1.27
C ASN A 50 8.49 -5.96 2.24
N LEU A 51 8.14 -6.25 3.48
CA LEU A 51 9.09 -6.65 4.52
C LEU A 51 9.71 -8.01 4.26
N PHE A 52 8.93 -8.98 3.79
CA PHE A 52 9.38 -10.35 3.56
C PHE A 52 9.46 -10.73 2.08
N GLY A 53 8.52 -10.26 1.27
CA GLY A 53 8.44 -10.64 -0.14
C GLY A 53 9.57 -10.08 -0.97
N VAL A 54 9.98 -8.83 -0.73
CA VAL A 54 11.11 -8.21 -1.46
C VAL A 54 12.43 -8.92 -1.17
N PRO A 55 12.86 -9.11 0.10
CA PRO A 55 14.07 -9.85 0.41
C PRO A 55 14.05 -11.30 -0.10
N LEU A 56 12.92 -11.99 0.07
CA LEU A 56 12.75 -13.37 -0.40
C LEU A 56 12.85 -13.46 -1.93
N GLY A 57 12.18 -12.56 -2.63
CA GLY A 57 12.23 -12.49 -4.09
C GLY A 57 13.62 -12.18 -4.62
N THR A 58 14.35 -11.29 -3.95
CA THR A 58 15.74 -10.97 -4.26
C THR A 58 16.66 -12.18 -4.02
N PHE A 59 16.54 -12.84 -2.87
CA PHE A 59 17.31 -14.04 -2.54
C PHE A 59 17.10 -15.15 -3.58
N ILE A 60 15.85 -15.43 -3.96
CA ILE A 60 15.52 -16.45 -4.96
C ILE A 60 16.05 -16.05 -6.34
N GLY A 61 15.92 -14.79 -6.71
CA GLY A 61 16.40 -14.27 -7.98
C GLY A 61 17.90 -14.36 -8.14
N HIS A 62 18.66 -14.12 -7.05
CA HIS A 62 20.13 -14.24 -7.06
C HIS A 62 20.63 -15.68 -7.00
N ASN A 63 20.07 -16.53 -6.14
CA ASN A 63 20.60 -17.88 -5.89
C ASN A 63 20.08 -18.93 -6.88
N TYR A 64 18.92 -18.70 -7.50
CA TYR A 64 18.32 -19.68 -8.41
C TYR A 64 18.03 -19.09 -9.79
N SER A 65 16.90 -18.42 -9.95
CA SER A 65 16.51 -17.71 -11.17
C SER A 65 15.38 -16.74 -10.87
N TRP A 66 15.41 -15.57 -11.50
CA TRP A 66 14.35 -14.58 -11.43
C TRP A 66 12.99 -15.15 -11.86
N ARG A 67 12.95 -16.19 -12.72
CA ARG A 67 11.72 -16.86 -13.15
C ARG A 67 10.98 -17.52 -12.00
N TYR A 68 11.68 -18.07 -11.01
CA TYR A 68 11.06 -18.67 -9.82
C TYR A 68 10.36 -17.61 -8.96
N SER A 69 10.93 -16.42 -8.84
CA SER A 69 10.28 -15.31 -8.12
C SER A 69 8.93 -14.96 -8.75
N PHE A 70 8.85 -14.88 -10.08
CA PHE A 70 7.58 -14.66 -10.78
C PHE A 70 6.61 -15.85 -10.65
N GLY A 71 7.13 -17.08 -10.65
CA GLY A 71 6.33 -18.28 -10.41
C GLY A 71 5.65 -18.27 -9.04
N ILE A 72 6.39 -17.89 -8.00
CA ILE A 72 5.85 -17.76 -6.64
C ILE A 72 4.77 -16.67 -6.57
N VAL A 73 5.00 -15.52 -7.19
CA VAL A 73 3.99 -14.44 -7.26
C VAL A 73 2.72 -14.93 -7.97
N ALA A 74 2.84 -15.71 -9.06
CA ALA A 74 1.70 -16.28 -9.75
C ALA A 74 0.92 -17.26 -8.86
N ILE A 75 1.62 -18.13 -8.12
CA ILE A 75 0.98 -19.07 -7.17
C ILE A 75 0.23 -18.30 -6.07
N VAL A 76 0.86 -17.29 -5.46
CA VAL A 76 0.23 -16.42 -4.46
C VAL A 76 -1.01 -15.73 -5.05
N GLY A 77 -0.93 -15.25 -6.30
CA GLY A 77 -2.07 -14.67 -7.01
C GLY A 77 -3.24 -15.65 -7.16
N ILE A 78 -2.97 -16.91 -7.54
CA ILE A 78 -4.00 -17.96 -7.64
C ILE A 78 -4.62 -18.23 -6.27
N ILE A 79 -3.81 -18.36 -5.21
CA ILE A 79 -4.31 -18.57 -3.84
C ILE A 79 -5.21 -17.40 -3.43
N THR A 80 -4.81 -16.17 -3.73
CA THR A 80 -5.61 -14.96 -3.45
C THR A 80 -6.96 -15.00 -4.17
N LEU A 81 -6.98 -15.35 -5.47
CA LEU A 81 -8.22 -15.47 -6.23
C LEU A 81 -9.15 -16.54 -5.65
N LEU A 82 -8.61 -17.69 -5.26
CA LEU A 82 -9.39 -18.75 -4.63
C LEU A 82 -9.92 -18.30 -3.27
N SER A 83 -9.10 -17.63 -2.46
CA SER A 83 -9.51 -17.10 -1.17
C SER A 83 -10.64 -16.09 -1.30
N LEU A 84 -10.55 -15.15 -2.25
CA LEU A 84 -11.62 -14.19 -2.52
C LEU A 84 -12.91 -14.90 -2.96
N LYS A 85 -12.81 -15.93 -3.82
CA LYS A 85 -13.98 -16.68 -4.28
C LYS A 85 -14.72 -17.41 -3.16
N TYR A 86 -14.00 -17.98 -2.19
CA TYR A 86 -14.58 -18.82 -1.14
C TYR A 86 -14.95 -18.04 0.13
N TRP A 87 -14.20 -16.99 0.47
CA TRP A 87 -14.37 -16.29 1.72
C TRP A 87 -15.04 -14.93 1.63
N LEU A 88 -15.04 -14.31 0.43
CA LEU A 88 -15.69 -13.03 0.27
C LEU A 88 -17.22 -13.24 0.26
N PRO A 89 -17.98 -12.61 1.18
CA PRO A 89 -19.43 -12.68 1.18
C PRO A 89 -19.98 -12.02 -0.11
N ASN A 90 -21.13 -12.49 -0.54
CA ASN A 90 -21.80 -11.94 -1.74
C ASN A 90 -22.31 -10.53 -1.42
N LEU A 91 -21.48 -9.54 -1.72
CA LEU A 91 -21.85 -8.14 -1.53
C LEU A 91 -22.80 -7.73 -2.64
N GLN A 92 -23.99 -7.27 -2.25
CA GLN A 92 -24.92 -6.70 -3.22
C GLN A 92 -24.25 -5.50 -3.91
N SER A 93 -24.20 -5.57 -5.23
CA SER A 93 -23.75 -4.42 -6.02
C SER A 93 -24.76 -3.29 -5.82
N GLU A 94 -24.28 -2.14 -5.40
CA GLU A 94 -25.12 -0.93 -5.43
C GLU A 94 -25.58 -0.68 -6.87
N LYS A 95 -26.73 -0.01 -6.99
CA LYS A 95 -27.27 0.38 -8.31
C LYS A 95 -26.15 0.92 -9.18
N LYS A 96 -26.09 0.43 -10.43
CA LYS A 96 -25.11 0.93 -11.42
C LYS A 96 -25.18 2.44 -11.46
N THR A 97 -24.19 3.07 -10.90
CA THR A 97 -24.03 4.52 -10.96
C THR A 97 -23.60 4.87 -12.39
N ASP A 98 -24.20 5.88 -12.97
CA ASP A 98 -23.79 6.34 -14.30
C ASP A 98 -22.34 6.86 -14.22
N ILE A 99 -21.52 6.51 -15.20
CA ILE A 99 -20.11 6.93 -15.29
C ILE A 99 -19.97 8.44 -15.16
N LYS A 100 -20.94 9.20 -15.67
CA LYS A 100 -20.97 10.67 -15.50
C LYS A 100 -21.07 11.10 -14.05
N THR A 101 -21.84 10.38 -13.24
CA THR A 101 -21.99 10.65 -11.80
C THR A 101 -20.70 10.30 -11.05
N GLU A 102 -20.00 9.23 -11.42
CA GLU A 102 -18.69 8.89 -10.85
C GLU A 102 -17.63 9.92 -11.23
N LEU A 103 -17.59 10.34 -12.49
CA LEU A 103 -16.67 11.39 -12.93
C LEU A 103 -16.97 12.76 -12.31
N SER A 104 -18.23 13.03 -11.90
CA SER A 104 -18.58 14.27 -11.20
C SER A 104 -17.88 14.43 -9.86
N PHE A 105 -17.37 13.33 -9.28
CA PHE A 105 -16.54 13.37 -8.07
C PHE A 105 -15.27 14.20 -8.28
N PHE A 106 -14.66 14.12 -9.46
CA PHE A 106 -13.47 14.91 -9.80
C PHE A 106 -13.75 16.41 -10.00
N ALA A 107 -15.02 16.81 -10.12
CA ALA A 107 -15.39 18.23 -10.12
C ALA A 107 -15.39 18.86 -8.71
N LYS A 108 -15.35 18.02 -7.66
CA LYS A 108 -15.37 18.49 -6.27
C LYS A 108 -13.96 18.83 -5.79
N ARG A 109 -13.82 20.00 -5.14
CA ARG A 109 -12.53 20.46 -4.57
C ARG A 109 -11.97 19.48 -3.54
N GLU A 110 -12.82 18.85 -2.75
CA GLU A 110 -12.45 17.87 -1.71
C GLU A 110 -11.72 16.67 -2.31
N ALA A 111 -12.15 16.20 -3.49
CA ALA A 111 -11.49 15.11 -4.19
C ALA A 111 -10.03 15.43 -4.51
N TRP A 112 -9.77 16.62 -5.03
CA TRP A 112 -8.42 17.05 -5.37
C TRP A 112 -7.53 17.26 -4.14
N ILE A 113 -8.09 17.76 -3.04
CA ILE A 113 -7.35 17.88 -1.77
C ILE A 113 -6.91 16.50 -1.28
N ILE A 114 -7.80 15.50 -1.31
CA ILE A 114 -7.48 14.13 -0.92
C ILE A 114 -6.42 13.53 -1.86
N ILE A 115 -6.57 13.69 -3.16
CA ILE A 115 -5.61 13.19 -4.15
C ILE A 115 -4.22 13.82 -3.92
N LEU A 116 -4.15 15.13 -3.73
CA LEU A 116 -2.89 15.82 -3.45
C LEU A 116 -2.25 15.36 -2.14
N MET A 117 -3.04 15.23 -1.07
CA MET A 117 -2.56 14.75 0.22
C MET A 117 -1.96 13.34 0.12
N ILE A 118 -2.66 12.43 -0.55
CA ILE A 118 -2.17 11.06 -0.77
C ILE A 118 -0.94 11.07 -1.67
N SER A 119 -0.95 11.84 -2.77
CA SER A 119 0.16 11.88 -3.73
C SER A 119 1.44 12.42 -3.10
N ILE A 120 1.34 13.49 -2.33
CA ILE A 120 2.50 14.10 -1.65
C ILE A 120 3.00 13.17 -0.54
N GLY A 121 2.11 12.65 0.31
CA GLY A 121 2.49 11.78 1.43
C GLY A 121 3.09 10.45 0.95
N THR A 122 2.44 9.79 -0.01
CA THR A 122 2.93 8.53 -0.58
C THR A 122 4.19 8.75 -1.41
N GLY A 123 4.23 9.84 -2.20
CA GLY A 123 5.40 10.22 -2.99
C GLY A 123 6.63 10.45 -2.11
N GLY A 124 6.48 11.18 -1.01
CA GLY A 124 7.56 11.39 -0.03
C GLY A 124 8.07 10.08 0.57
N LEU A 125 7.17 9.18 0.97
CA LEU A 125 7.54 7.87 1.49
C LEU A 125 8.32 7.04 0.47
N PHE A 126 7.85 6.98 -0.78
CA PHE A 126 8.55 6.20 -1.83
C PHE A 126 9.88 6.84 -2.24
N CYS A 127 10.00 8.16 -2.23
CA CYS A 127 11.27 8.84 -2.41
C CYS A 127 12.26 8.41 -1.31
N TRP A 128 11.83 8.45 -0.05
CA TRP A 128 12.67 8.04 1.08
C TRP A 128 13.13 6.58 0.95
N ILE A 129 12.21 5.65 0.67
CA ILE A 129 12.54 4.22 0.48
C ILE A 129 13.53 4.02 -0.67
N SER A 130 13.36 4.77 -1.77
CA SER A 130 14.23 4.64 -2.96
C SER A 130 15.65 5.14 -2.72
N TYR A 131 15.80 6.16 -1.89
CA TYR A 131 17.09 6.80 -1.64
C TYR A 131 17.73 6.41 -0.30
N ILE A 132 17.07 5.57 0.51
CA ILE A 132 17.59 5.20 1.83
C ILE A 132 18.94 4.47 1.75
N ALA A 133 19.12 3.59 0.76
CA ALA A 133 20.37 2.85 0.62
C ALA A 133 21.57 3.80 0.37
N PRO A 134 21.60 4.63 -0.70
CA PRO A 134 22.68 5.58 -0.91
C PRO A 134 22.80 6.61 0.23
N LEU A 135 21.70 7.04 0.85
CA LEU A 135 21.74 7.94 1.98
C LEU A 135 22.47 7.34 3.19
N MET A 136 22.20 6.07 3.48
CA MET A 136 22.84 5.37 4.61
C MET A 136 24.28 5.00 4.32
N THR A 137 24.62 4.59 3.10
CA THR A 137 25.98 4.16 2.77
C THR A 137 26.90 5.33 2.43
N GLU A 138 26.47 6.25 1.56
CA GLU A 138 27.33 7.29 1.03
C GLU A 138 27.38 8.55 1.95
N VAL A 139 26.26 8.86 2.63
CA VAL A 139 26.15 10.06 3.48
C VAL A 139 26.38 9.74 4.95
N ALA A 140 25.71 8.69 5.46
CA ALA A 140 25.79 8.34 6.88
C ALA A 140 26.93 7.35 7.20
N GLY A 141 27.60 6.77 6.19
CA GLY A 141 28.77 5.90 6.38
C GLY A 141 28.47 4.51 6.95
N PHE A 142 27.22 4.05 6.86
CA PHE A 142 26.89 2.68 7.25
C PHE A 142 27.37 1.65 6.21
N GLU A 143 27.74 0.47 6.67
CA GLU A 143 28.03 -0.66 5.78
C GLU A 143 26.77 -1.11 5.03
N GLU A 144 26.92 -1.55 3.78
CA GLU A 144 25.79 -2.01 2.94
C GLU A 144 24.93 -3.09 3.63
N GLY A 145 25.55 -3.98 4.42
CA GLY A 145 24.84 -5.00 5.19
C GLY A 145 23.85 -4.44 6.20
N ASN A 146 24.11 -3.27 6.76
CA ASN A 146 23.27 -2.61 7.76
C ASN A 146 22.00 -1.98 7.16
N VAL A 147 22.00 -1.66 5.87
CA VAL A 147 20.85 -1.10 5.16
C VAL A 147 19.63 -2.03 5.23
N THR A 148 19.87 -3.35 5.17
CA THR A 148 18.80 -4.35 5.30
C THR A 148 18.09 -4.24 6.65
N TYR A 149 18.81 -4.09 7.74
CA TYR A 149 18.23 -3.93 9.09
C TYR A 149 17.46 -2.62 9.23
N ILE A 150 17.97 -1.54 8.63
CA ILE A 150 17.28 -0.23 8.61
C ILE A 150 15.95 -0.33 7.86
N LEU A 151 15.94 -0.99 6.69
CA LEU A 151 14.71 -1.23 5.93
C LEU A 151 13.72 -2.12 6.69
N MET A 152 14.21 -3.14 7.40
CA MET A 152 13.37 -3.97 8.26
C MET A 152 12.75 -3.18 9.41
N LEU A 153 13.53 -2.31 10.05
CA LEU A 153 13.03 -1.42 11.11
C LEU A 153 11.97 -0.45 10.57
N ALA A 154 12.20 0.12 9.40
CA ALA A 154 11.23 0.97 8.72
C ALA A 154 9.95 0.22 8.37
N GLY A 155 10.06 -1.00 7.83
CA GLY A 155 8.92 -1.88 7.57
C GLY A 155 8.12 -2.21 8.83
N PHE A 156 8.80 -2.46 9.94
CA PHE A 156 8.16 -2.64 11.24
C PHE A 156 7.43 -1.37 11.70
N GLY A 157 8.05 -0.20 11.55
CA GLY A 157 7.42 1.09 11.81
C GLY A 157 6.16 1.31 10.97
N MET A 158 6.19 0.95 9.68
CA MET A 158 5.01 0.99 8.80
C MET A 158 3.89 0.06 9.28
N LEU A 159 4.22 -1.14 9.74
CA LEU A 159 3.25 -2.10 10.28
C LEU A 159 2.56 -1.55 11.52
N VAL A 160 3.33 -1.05 12.48
CA VAL A 160 2.83 -0.38 13.69
C VAL A 160 1.99 0.84 13.32
N GLY A 161 2.48 1.67 12.39
CA GLY A 161 1.79 2.86 11.90
C GLY A 161 0.43 2.56 11.27
N ASN A 162 0.32 1.48 10.50
CA ASN A 162 -0.96 1.04 9.92
C ASN A 162 -2.00 0.71 10.99
N PHE A 163 -1.62 -0.05 12.04
CA PHE A 163 -2.54 -0.39 13.12
C PHE A 163 -2.96 0.86 13.92
N PHE A 164 -2.00 1.68 14.33
CA PHE A 164 -2.31 2.90 15.10
C PHE A 164 -3.06 3.93 14.28
N GLY A 165 -2.70 4.09 13.00
CA GLY A 165 -3.38 5.02 12.10
C GLY A 165 -4.85 4.69 11.90
N GLY A 166 -5.17 3.41 11.65
CA GLY A 166 -6.54 2.94 11.53
C GLY A 166 -7.33 3.13 12.83
N TYR A 167 -6.75 2.78 13.97
CA TYR A 167 -7.38 2.98 15.28
C TYR A 167 -7.66 4.46 15.59
N LEU A 168 -6.69 5.33 15.33
CA LEU A 168 -6.84 6.78 15.54
C LEU A 168 -7.92 7.38 14.63
N ALA A 169 -7.98 6.94 13.37
CA ALA A 169 -8.96 7.41 12.42
C ALA A 169 -10.40 7.04 12.83
N ASP A 170 -10.60 5.82 13.32
CA ASP A 170 -11.91 5.38 13.82
C ASP A 170 -12.29 6.08 15.14
N LYS A 171 -11.30 6.33 16.03
CA LYS A 171 -11.57 6.92 17.35
C LYS A 171 -11.83 8.42 17.31
N PHE A 172 -11.10 9.18 16.50
CA PHE A 172 -11.19 10.64 16.48
C PHE A 172 -11.88 11.18 15.24
N SER A 173 -11.34 10.97 14.09
CA SER A 173 -11.83 11.14 12.72
C SER A 173 -10.65 11.02 11.76
N PRO A 174 -10.86 10.60 10.49
CA PRO A 174 -9.78 10.47 9.52
C PRO A 174 -8.98 11.76 9.32
N ALA A 175 -9.65 12.91 9.28
CA ALA A 175 -8.98 14.21 9.08
C ALA A 175 -8.08 14.58 10.27
N LYS A 176 -8.57 14.45 11.52
CA LYS A 176 -7.78 14.76 12.71
C LYS A 176 -6.60 13.79 12.88
N ALA A 177 -6.83 12.50 12.64
CA ALA A 177 -5.77 11.49 12.66
C ALA A 177 -4.67 11.81 11.64
N SER A 178 -5.04 12.13 10.39
CA SER A 178 -4.07 12.48 9.35
C SER A 178 -3.26 13.72 9.70
N ILE A 179 -3.90 14.78 10.18
CA ILE A 179 -3.21 16.01 10.58
C ILE A 179 -2.23 15.76 11.72
N SER A 180 -2.65 15.03 12.77
CA SER A 180 -1.79 14.75 13.93
C SER A 180 -0.59 13.89 13.56
N LEU A 181 -0.77 12.88 12.71
CA LEU A 181 0.31 12.01 12.23
C LEU A 181 1.29 12.76 11.31
N LEU A 182 0.79 13.63 10.42
CA LEU A 182 1.65 14.47 9.58
C LEU A 182 2.46 15.47 10.40
N LEU A 183 1.84 16.11 11.41
CA LEU A 183 2.55 17.00 12.32
C LEU A 183 3.62 16.27 13.13
N ALA A 184 3.30 15.07 13.63
CA ALA A 184 4.28 14.23 14.33
C ALA A 184 5.45 13.85 13.40
N MET A 185 5.17 13.49 12.15
CA MET A 185 6.19 13.18 11.15
C MET A 185 7.11 14.41 10.90
N CYS A 186 6.53 15.59 10.71
CA CYS A 186 7.32 16.82 10.51
C CYS A 186 8.16 17.20 11.74
N ALA A 187 7.73 16.82 12.94
CA ALA A 187 8.48 17.10 14.16
C ALA A 187 9.65 16.12 14.40
N ILE A 188 9.61 14.94 13.78
CA ILE A 188 10.65 13.90 13.91
C ILE A 188 11.73 14.06 12.82
N LEU A 189 11.37 14.56 11.63
CA LEU A 189 12.29 14.85 10.54
C LEU A 189 13.04 16.17 10.74
#